data_d8035fffafc46cb59d2521f54c4dc4de
#
_entry.id   d8035fffafc46cb59d2521f54c4dc4de
#
_cell.length_a   1.000
_cell.length_b   1.000
_cell.length_c   1.000
_cell.angle_alpha   90.00
_cell.angle_beta   90.00
_cell.angle_gamma   90.00
#
_symmetry.space_group_name_H-M   'P 1'
#
loop_
_entity.id
_entity.type
_entity.pdbx_description
1 polymer ?
#
loop_
_entity_poly.entity_id
_entity_poly.type
_entity_poly.pdbx_seq_one_letter_code
_entity_poly.pdbx_strand_id
1 'polypeptide(L)'
;MQQTVGADPYFPANGDPRYRVHRYELALDYRPGPNRLSGTARLNAIAGRSPLAEFQLNLADFRIGRVRVDGRTTHYTHRGGRLRIRPGKAIRTGAAFTVEIHWSGNPKPVRSPFGGIGWEELEDGALVASQPVGAPSWYPCNDRPADKASYQIAVTTPSAYSVVAGGRLLTRTAKASTTTWVYEQAAPTSSYLVGLSIGKYQTVLLGDPGLGGVPQAGHIPARLLTEFSRDFARQPAMMTLFEELFGPYPFGEYAVVVTEEELDVPVEAQGLSLFGANHVDGGRGFERLVAHELAHQWFGNSVSIADWRHIWLNEGFAKYAEWLWSERSGGRSAQALAGLAHRGLAGKPQDLRLADPGRKLMFDDRLYERGGLVLHAVRCALGDEAFFRMLRGWVTVHRGGAVTTAAFEAHVARYAAEPLDALFASWVHETALPALPAAGVAIPDRPSYPPSGG
;
A
#
# COMPACT_ATOMS: atom_id res chain seq x y z
N MET A 1 -13.09 -8.01 18.40
CA MET A 1 -11.91 -8.87 18.65
C MET A 1 -11.34 -9.26 17.31
N GLN A 2 -10.22 -8.67 16.88
CA GLN A 2 -9.54 -9.12 15.66
C GLN A 2 -9.02 -10.53 15.88
N GLN A 3 -9.43 -11.46 15.03
CA GLN A 3 -8.89 -12.82 15.02
C GLN A 3 -7.38 -12.76 14.82
N THR A 4 -6.62 -13.49 15.61
CA THR A 4 -5.19 -13.72 15.39
C THR A 4 -5.07 -14.51 14.09
N VAL A 5 -4.77 -13.83 12.99
CA VAL A 5 -4.49 -14.46 11.71
C VAL A 5 -3.23 -15.30 11.89
N GLY A 6 -3.24 -16.55 11.45
CA GLY A 6 -2.07 -17.45 11.47
C GLY A 6 -0.91 -16.93 10.63
N ALA A 7 0.08 -17.77 10.35
CA ALA A 7 1.11 -17.46 9.35
C ALA A 7 0.45 -17.25 7.99
N ASP A 8 1.02 -16.35 7.17
CA ASP A 8 0.52 -16.11 5.81
C ASP A 8 0.67 -17.38 4.96
N PRO A 9 -0.39 -17.84 4.28
CA PRO A 9 -0.33 -19.10 3.49
C PRO A 9 0.65 -19.04 2.31
N TYR A 10 0.85 -17.86 1.71
CA TYR A 10 1.76 -17.68 0.58
C TYR A 10 3.19 -17.40 1.00
N PHE A 11 3.37 -16.76 2.16
CA PHE A 11 4.68 -16.41 2.72
C PHE A 11 4.81 -16.87 4.19
N PRO A 12 4.74 -18.18 4.47
CA PRO A 12 4.70 -18.70 5.85
C PRO A 12 5.98 -18.45 6.66
N ALA A 13 7.06 -18.04 6.00
CA ALA A 13 8.33 -17.68 6.65
C ALA A 13 8.38 -16.21 7.09
N ASN A 14 7.42 -15.38 6.64
CA ASN A 14 7.37 -13.95 6.93
C ASN A 14 6.50 -13.68 8.15
N GLY A 15 7.05 -12.83 9.03
CA GLY A 15 6.43 -12.42 10.27
C GLY A 15 6.25 -13.54 11.31
N ASP A 16 5.70 -13.14 12.44
CA ASP A 16 5.39 -14.02 13.58
C ASP A 16 4.03 -13.62 14.16
N PRO A 17 3.01 -14.47 14.04
CA PRO A 17 1.65 -14.15 14.50
C PRO A 17 1.48 -14.15 16.01
N ARG A 18 2.51 -14.54 16.77
CA ARG A 18 2.42 -14.69 18.23
C ARG A 18 2.51 -13.39 18.99
N TYR A 19 2.83 -12.26 18.31
CA TYR A 19 2.85 -10.91 18.88
C TYR A 19 2.41 -9.90 17.84
N ARG A 20 2.22 -8.63 18.27
CA ARG A 20 1.90 -7.50 17.40
C ARG A 20 2.80 -6.34 17.72
N VAL A 21 3.27 -5.64 16.69
CA VAL A 21 3.98 -4.37 16.86
C VAL A 21 2.98 -3.22 16.75
N HIS A 22 3.05 -2.27 17.68
CA HIS A 22 2.20 -1.08 17.66
C HIS A 22 2.91 0.15 17.14
N ARG A 23 4.25 0.19 17.28
CA ARG A 23 5.05 1.33 16.86
C ARG A 23 6.45 0.88 16.50
N TYR A 24 6.94 1.45 15.40
CA TYR A 24 8.35 1.43 14.99
C TYR A 24 8.92 2.83 15.10
N GLU A 25 10.11 2.95 15.69
CA GLU A 25 10.95 4.15 15.66
C GLU A 25 12.25 3.78 14.93
N LEU A 26 12.40 4.30 13.72
CA LEU A 26 13.54 4.01 12.84
C LEU A 26 14.44 5.24 12.77
N ALA A 27 15.73 5.08 13.09
CA ALA A 27 16.75 6.09 12.87
C ALA A 27 17.78 5.52 11.89
N LEU A 28 17.87 6.12 10.71
CA LEU A 28 18.65 5.63 9.55
C LEU A 28 19.70 6.64 9.16
N ASP A 29 20.91 6.18 8.85
CA ASP A 29 21.95 6.92 8.15
C ASP A 29 22.22 6.24 6.81
N TYR A 30 21.89 6.91 5.73
CA TYR A 30 22.08 6.39 4.38
C TYR A 30 23.06 7.24 3.58
N ARG A 31 23.98 6.57 2.91
CA ARG A 31 24.99 7.16 2.03
C ARG A 31 24.83 6.61 0.62
N PRO A 32 24.23 7.41 -0.31
CA PRO A 32 23.94 6.93 -1.66
C PRO A 32 25.19 6.43 -2.40
N GLY A 33 26.26 7.19 -2.48
CA GLY A 33 27.43 6.81 -3.25
C GLY A 33 27.97 5.39 -2.98
N PRO A 34 28.19 4.95 -1.72
CA PRO A 34 28.57 3.57 -1.42
C PRO A 34 27.38 2.63 -1.19
N ASN A 35 26.13 3.06 -1.42
CA ASN A 35 24.89 2.36 -1.06
C ASN A 35 24.95 1.75 0.34
N ARG A 36 25.26 2.56 1.34
CA ARG A 36 25.45 2.08 2.72
C ARG A 36 24.38 2.60 3.65
N LEU A 37 23.68 1.68 4.28
CA LEU A 37 22.66 1.93 5.29
C LEU A 37 23.13 1.44 6.66
N SER A 38 22.99 2.29 7.68
CA SER A 38 23.04 1.87 9.08
C SER A 38 21.77 2.37 9.78
N GLY A 39 21.28 1.59 10.73
CA GLY A 39 20.06 1.95 11.41
C GLY A 39 19.95 1.43 12.83
N THR A 40 19.06 2.08 13.55
CA THR A 40 18.51 1.62 14.82
C THR A 40 16.99 1.55 14.69
N ALA A 41 16.43 0.40 15.02
CA ALA A 41 14.97 0.23 15.15
C ALA A 41 14.63 0.00 16.61
N ARG A 42 13.64 0.74 17.11
CA ARG A 42 12.96 0.45 18.36
C ARG A 42 11.52 0.07 18.05
N LEU A 43 11.12 -1.12 18.50
CA LEU A 43 9.78 -1.66 18.31
C LEU A 43 9.10 -1.73 19.67
N ASN A 44 7.87 -1.22 19.74
CA ASN A 44 6.99 -1.41 20.89
C ASN A 44 5.95 -2.46 20.50
N ALA A 45 5.91 -3.59 21.22
CA ALA A 45 5.11 -4.75 20.86
C ALA A 45 4.34 -5.31 22.05
N ILE A 46 3.32 -6.13 21.77
CA ILE A 46 2.53 -6.86 22.76
C ILE A 46 2.53 -8.34 22.37
N ALA A 47 2.86 -9.20 23.35
CA ALA A 47 2.77 -10.64 23.20
C ALA A 47 1.29 -11.08 23.06
N GLY A 48 1.06 -12.06 22.19
CA GLY A 48 -0.28 -12.60 21.95
C GLY A 48 -0.76 -13.52 23.06
N ARG A 49 -1.46 -14.60 22.66
CA ARG A 49 -2.14 -15.53 23.59
C ARG A 49 -1.22 -16.56 24.25
N SER A 50 0.05 -16.63 23.87
CA SER A 50 1.03 -17.57 24.42
C SER A 50 2.29 -16.82 24.86
N PRO A 51 2.98 -17.29 25.91
CA PRO A 51 4.27 -16.73 26.30
C PRO A 51 5.30 -16.87 25.18
N LEU A 52 6.19 -15.88 25.02
CA LEU A 52 7.24 -15.87 24.01
C LEU A 52 8.59 -16.20 24.65
N ALA A 53 9.02 -17.46 24.58
CA ALA A 53 10.40 -17.85 24.90
C ALA A 53 11.38 -17.49 23.76
N GLU A 54 10.86 -17.42 22.55
CA GLU A 54 11.55 -16.96 21.34
C GLU A 54 10.53 -16.30 20.41
N PHE A 55 10.95 -15.28 19.66
CA PHE A 55 10.16 -14.68 18.60
C PHE A 55 11.06 -14.29 17.41
N GLN A 56 10.47 -14.00 16.25
CA GLN A 56 11.23 -13.66 15.06
C GLN A 56 10.79 -12.32 14.47
N LEU A 57 11.75 -11.64 13.85
CA LEU A 57 11.57 -10.55 12.88
C LEU A 57 12.17 -10.97 11.54
N ASN A 58 11.72 -10.33 10.46
CA ASN A 58 12.37 -10.44 9.17
C ASN A 58 13.36 -9.28 9.00
N LEU A 59 14.54 -9.58 8.49
CA LEU A 59 15.58 -8.62 8.10
C LEU A 59 16.51 -9.31 7.09
N ALA A 60 16.77 -8.69 5.97
CA ALA A 60 17.70 -9.19 4.96
C ALA A 60 19.16 -9.29 5.48
N ASP A 61 20.10 -9.60 4.61
CA ASP A 61 21.49 -9.90 4.96
C ASP A 61 22.28 -8.66 5.45
N PHE A 62 21.89 -8.12 6.59
CA PHE A 62 22.60 -7.07 7.28
C PHE A 62 23.45 -7.62 8.41
N ARG A 63 24.53 -6.91 8.74
CA ARG A 63 25.29 -7.17 9.96
C ARG A 63 24.52 -6.61 11.16
N ILE A 64 24.23 -7.46 12.13
CA ILE A 64 23.60 -7.06 13.39
C ILE A 64 24.69 -6.62 14.37
N GLY A 65 24.59 -5.40 14.85
CA GLY A 65 25.50 -4.87 15.88
C GLY A 65 25.06 -5.23 17.29
N ARG A 66 23.78 -5.07 17.58
CA ARG A 66 23.23 -5.32 18.93
C ARG A 66 21.73 -5.59 18.86
N VAL A 67 21.25 -6.47 19.74
CA VAL A 67 19.82 -6.71 20.01
C VAL A 67 19.57 -6.61 21.51
N ARG A 68 18.53 -5.84 21.88
CA ARG A 68 18.04 -5.72 23.25
C ARG A 68 16.55 -6.00 23.31
N VAL A 69 16.10 -6.64 24.39
CA VAL A 69 14.69 -6.77 24.76
C VAL A 69 14.54 -6.15 26.16
N ASP A 70 13.62 -5.18 26.29
CA ASP A 70 13.39 -4.41 27.53
C ASP A 70 14.70 -3.83 28.10
N GLY A 71 15.52 -3.24 27.23
CA GLY A 71 16.80 -2.64 27.56
C GLY A 71 17.93 -3.62 27.85
N ARG A 72 17.68 -4.93 27.90
CA ARG A 72 18.67 -5.98 28.21
C ARG A 72 19.20 -6.61 26.93
N THR A 73 20.51 -6.70 26.78
CA THR A 73 21.17 -7.45 25.70
C THR A 73 20.68 -8.90 25.72
N THR A 74 20.34 -9.43 24.55
CA THR A 74 19.72 -10.74 24.41
C THR A 74 20.38 -11.59 23.33
N HIS A 75 20.21 -12.91 23.42
CA HIS A 75 20.70 -13.84 22.41
C HIS A 75 19.82 -13.76 21.17
N TYR A 76 20.47 -13.82 20.02
CA TYR A 76 19.81 -13.87 18.73
C TYR A 76 20.56 -14.76 17.73
N THR A 77 19.87 -15.18 16.70
CA THR A 77 20.47 -15.75 15.49
C THR A 77 19.90 -15.02 14.27
N HIS A 78 20.76 -14.70 13.31
CA HIS A 78 20.34 -14.07 12.06
C HIS A 78 20.78 -14.91 10.89
N ARG A 79 19.84 -15.52 10.18
CA ARG A 79 20.13 -16.40 9.05
C ARG A 79 18.93 -16.48 8.09
N GLY A 80 19.18 -16.39 6.79
CA GLY A 80 18.18 -16.54 5.74
C GLY A 80 17.03 -15.54 5.88
N GLY A 81 17.35 -14.26 6.12
CA GLY A 81 16.35 -13.20 6.26
C GLY A 81 15.51 -13.24 7.54
N ARG A 82 15.91 -14.08 8.51
CA ARG A 82 15.19 -14.24 9.80
C ARG A 82 16.08 -13.91 10.97
N LEU A 83 15.67 -12.93 11.76
CA LEU A 83 16.27 -12.56 13.04
C LEU A 83 15.46 -13.18 14.17
N ARG A 84 15.92 -14.31 14.72
CA ARG A 84 15.30 -15.00 15.86
C ARG A 84 15.90 -14.46 17.14
N ILE A 85 15.07 -14.07 18.08
CA ILE A 85 15.45 -13.41 19.33
C ILE A 85 14.96 -14.25 20.51
N ARG A 86 15.86 -14.53 21.46
CA ARG A 86 15.58 -15.29 22.69
C ARG A 86 15.75 -14.40 23.90
N PRO A 87 14.67 -13.82 24.44
CA PRO A 87 14.72 -13.04 25.67
C PRO A 87 15.27 -13.88 26.84
N GLY A 88 16.00 -13.25 27.75
CA GLY A 88 16.54 -13.94 28.93
C GLY A 88 15.46 -14.54 29.87
N LYS A 89 14.23 -14.03 29.77
CA LYS A 89 13.02 -14.60 30.36
C LYS A 89 11.90 -14.57 29.35
N ALA A 90 11.07 -15.60 29.30
CA ALA A 90 9.91 -15.63 28.42
C ALA A 90 9.00 -14.41 28.68
N ILE A 91 8.59 -13.73 27.62
CA ILE A 91 7.64 -12.62 27.69
C ILE A 91 6.26 -13.22 27.96
N ARG A 92 5.59 -12.75 29.01
CA ARG A 92 4.28 -13.27 29.42
C ARG A 92 3.20 -12.93 28.39
N THR A 93 2.20 -13.78 28.30
CA THR A 93 0.97 -13.53 27.52
C THR A 93 0.41 -12.14 27.79
N GLY A 94 0.09 -11.40 26.73
CA GLY A 94 -0.47 -10.05 26.81
C GLY A 94 0.48 -8.97 27.31
N ALA A 95 1.72 -9.31 27.66
CA ALA A 95 2.68 -8.31 28.15
C ALA A 95 3.22 -7.43 27.01
N ALA A 96 3.31 -6.14 27.28
CA ALA A 96 4.06 -5.21 26.44
C ALA A 96 5.57 -5.47 26.61
N PHE A 97 6.33 -5.30 25.52
CA PHE A 97 7.77 -5.39 25.51
C PHE A 97 8.37 -4.50 24.43
N THR A 98 9.65 -4.18 24.59
CA THR A 98 10.40 -3.38 23.62
C THR A 98 11.54 -4.18 23.00
N VAL A 99 11.81 -3.96 21.70
CA VAL A 99 12.97 -4.55 21.01
C VAL A 99 13.78 -3.42 20.39
N GLU A 100 15.08 -3.39 20.65
CA GLU A 100 16.02 -2.45 20.04
C GLU A 100 17.04 -3.24 19.23
N ILE A 101 17.22 -2.85 17.96
CA ILE A 101 18.11 -3.53 17.02
C ILE A 101 18.97 -2.49 16.33
N HIS A 102 20.29 -2.73 16.31
CA HIS A 102 21.24 -1.97 15.51
C HIS A 102 21.74 -2.84 14.38
N TRP A 103 21.69 -2.32 13.15
CA TRP A 103 22.17 -3.05 11.97
C TRP A 103 22.91 -2.12 11.02
N SER A 104 23.70 -2.71 10.12
CA SER A 104 24.37 -1.97 9.04
C SER A 104 24.72 -2.89 7.89
N GLY A 105 24.80 -2.33 6.69
CA GLY A 105 25.19 -3.06 5.48
C GLY A 105 24.86 -2.28 4.22
N ASN A 106 24.88 -2.99 3.10
CA ASN A 106 24.44 -2.50 1.81
C ASN A 106 23.05 -3.07 1.53
N PRO A 107 22.00 -2.23 1.57
CA PRO A 107 20.66 -2.69 1.29
C PRO A 107 20.56 -3.14 -0.18
N LYS A 108 19.73 -4.13 -0.43
CA LYS A 108 19.46 -4.66 -1.77
C LYS A 108 18.08 -5.32 -1.78
N PRO A 109 17.44 -5.45 -2.94
CA PRO A 109 16.17 -6.13 -3.05
C PRO A 109 16.21 -7.56 -2.50
N VAL A 110 15.13 -7.98 -1.84
CA VAL A 110 14.95 -9.39 -1.47
C VAL A 110 14.34 -10.15 -2.64
N ARG A 111 14.71 -11.41 -2.79
CA ARG A 111 14.17 -12.26 -3.86
C ARG A 111 12.74 -12.67 -3.56
N SER A 112 11.87 -12.51 -4.53
CA SER A 112 10.48 -12.93 -4.49
C SER A 112 10.11 -13.70 -5.77
N PRO A 113 8.90 -14.31 -5.85
CA PRO A 113 8.39 -14.84 -7.11
C PRO A 113 8.22 -13.80 -8.22
N PHE A 114 8.20 -12.52 -7.87
CA PHE A 114 7.96 -11.37 -8.76
C PHE A 114 9.26 -10.60 -9.06
N GLY A 115 10.41 -11.17 -8.80
CA GLY A 115 11.71 -10.52 -8.95
C GLY A 115 12.29 -10.02 -7.63
N GLY A 116 13.22 -9.08 -7.72
CA GLY A 116 13.76 -8.34 -6.56
C GLY A 116 12.78 -7.27 -6.12
N ILE A 117 12.51 -7.19 -4.82
CA ILE A 117 11.56 -6.21 -4.25
C ILE A 117 12.12 -5.60 -2.97
N GLY A 118 11.69 -4.41 -2.64
CA GLY A 118 12.09 -3.67 -1.44
C GLY A 118 13.00 -2.51 -1.75
N TRP A 119 14.21 -2.52 -1.21
CA TRP A 119 15.17 -1.45 -1.44
C TRP A 119 15.75 -1.52 -2.85
N GLU A 120 15.62 -0.45 -3.59
CA GLU A 120 16.20 -0.27 -4.91
C GLU A 120 17.20 0.88 -4.85
N GLU A 121 18.45 0.60 -5.27
CA GLU A 121 19.47 1.59 -5.49
C GLU A 121 19.25 2.22 -6.86
N LEU A 122 19.09 3.54 -6.88
CA LEU A 122 18.98 4.34 -8.09
C LEU A 122 20.34 4.85 -8.51
N GLU A 123 20.49 5.37 -9.73
CA GLU A 123 21.75 6.00 -10.17
C GLU A 123 22.17 7.13 -9.22
N ASP A 124 21.20 7.89 -8.68
CA ASP A 124 21.44 8.99 -7.74
C ASP A 124 20.38 9.03 -6.64
N GLY A 125 20.39 8.01 -5.79
CA GLY A 125 19.45 7.93 -4.67
C GLY A 125 19.03 6.50 -4.33
N ALA A 126 17.81 6.37 -3.79
CA ALA A 126 17.20 5.08 -3.50
C ALA A 126 15.69 5.21 -3.37
N LEU A 127 14.97 4.14 -3.63
CA LEU A 127 13.55 4.02 -3.33
C LEU A 127 13.22 2.68 -2.64
N VAL A 128 12.03 2.59 -2.09
CA VAL A 128 11.53 1.36 -1.45
C VAL A 128 10.21 0.95 -2.07
N ALA A 129 10.21 -0.19 -2.78
CA ALA A 129 9.05 -0.85 -3.37
C ALA A 129 8.87 -2.22 -2.70
N SER A 130 8.11 -2.29 -1.61
CA SER A 130 8.15 -3.44 -0.69
C SER A 130 7.06 -4.49 -0.89
N GLN A 131 6.08 -4.29 -1.77
CA GLN A 131 5.02 -5.27 -1.99
C GLN A 131 5.54 -6.52 -2.73
N PRO A 132 5.26 -7.75 -2.24
CA PRO A 132 4.51 -8.06 -1.03
C PRO A 132 5.35 -8.27 0.24
N VAL A 133 6.66 -8.56 0.15
CA VAL A 133 7.52 -8.99 1.27
C VAL A 133 8.90 -8.33 1.27
N GLY A 134 9.01 -7.13 0.71
CA GLY A 134 10.26 -6.40 0.52
C GLY A 134 10.72 -5.56 1.71
N ALA A 135 9.85 -5.29 2.69
CA ALA A 135 10.19 -4.46 3.84
C ALA A 135 11.46 -4.91 4.60
N PRO A 136 11.77 -6.19 4.75
CA PRO A 136 13.00 -6.65 5.38
C PRO A 136 14.30 -6.23 4.66
N SER A 137 14.22 -5.73 3.43
CA SER A 137 15.38 -5.27 2.67
C SER A 137 16.08 -4.04 3.28
N TRP A 138 15.41 -3.32 4.22
CA TRP A 138 15.95 -2.09 4.76
C TRP A 138 15.76 -1.90 6.27
N TYR A 139 14.79 -2.57 6.92
CA TYR A 139 14.64 -2.52 8.37
C TYR A 139 14.07 -3.82 8.95
N PRO A 140 14.36 -4.13 10.23
CA PRO A 140 13.79 -5.32 10.88
C PRO A 140 12.31 -5.11 11.18
N CYS A 141 11.46 -6.01 10.68
CA CYS A 141 10.01 -5.90 10.83
C CYS A 141 9.32 -7.24 11.11
N ASN A 142 8.14 -7.17 11.69
CA ASN A 142 7.18 -8.27 11.70
C ASN A 142 6.41 -8.23 10.37
N ASP A 143 6.98 -8.87 9.34
CA ASP A 143 6.57 -8.69 7.95
C ASP A 143 5.29 -9.45 7.61
N ARG A 144 4.14 -8.84 7.97
CA ARG A 144 2.80 -9.38 7.74
C ARG A 144 1.84 -8.25 7.36
N PRO A 145 0.98 -8.43 6.33
CA PRO A 145 0.04 -7.39 5.91
C PRO A 145 -0.95 -6.97 7.01
N ALA A 146 -1.34 -7.90 7.90
CA ALA A 146 -2.27 -7.62 8.99
C ALA A 146 -1.60 -7.02 10.24
N ASP A 147 -0.27 -6.99 10.35
CA ASP A 147 0.43 -6.42 11.52
C ASP A 147 0.74 -4.95 11.28
N LYS A 148 -0.26 -4.12 11.42
CA LYS A 148 -0.19 -2.67 11.17
C LYS A 148 0.28 -1.94 12.42
N ALA A 149 1.21 -1.01 12.24
CA ALA A 149 1.82 -0.20 13.30
C ALA A 149 1.93 1.27 12.89
N SER A 150 2.12 2.18 13.85
CA SER A 150 2.58 3.54 13.58
C SER A 150 4.09 3.58 13.39
N TYR A 151 4.60 4.59 12.65
CA TYR A 151 6.02 4.73 12.38
C TYR A 151 6.50 6.15 12.65
N GLN A 152 7.67 6.27 13.27
CA GLN A 152 8.50 7.46 13.19
C GLN A 152 9.77 7.09 12.44
N ILE A 153 10.08 7.82 11.36
CA ILE A 153 11.21 7.51 10.48
C ILE A 153 12.11 8.74 10.42
N ALA A 154 13.29 8.63 11.02
CA ALA A 154 14.34 9.63 10.92
C ALA A 154 15.38 9.14 9.93
N VAL A 155 15.63 9.91 8.86
CA VAL A 155 16.63 9.57 7.84
C VAL A 155 17.66 10.69 7.76
N THR A 156 18.92 10.34 7.98
CA THR A 156 20.09 11.24 7.77
C THR A 156 20.77 10.85 6.46
N THR A 157 20.96 11.83 5.58
CA THR A 157 21.62 11.66 4.28
C THR A 157 22.42 12.91 3.92
N PRO A 158 23.34 12.89 2.93
CA PRO A 158 24.01 14.12 2.49
C PRO A 158 23.01 15.19 2.06
N SER A 159 23.27 16.47 2.39
CA SER A 159 22.32 17.58 2.22
C SER A 159 21.93 17.89 0.78
N ALA A 160 22.62 17.29 -0.20
CA ALA A 160 22.25 17.37 -1.62
C ALA A 160 20.99 16.56 -1.97
N TYR A 161 20.57 15.65 -1.08
CA TYR A 161 19.39 14.78 -1.28
C TYR A 161 18.20 15.25 -0.45
N SER A 162 17.04 15.07 -1.01
CA SER A 162 15.76 15.13 -0.32
C SER A 162 15.32 13.72 0.10
N VAL A 163 14.62 13.65 1.22
CA VAL A 163 13.99 12.42 1.69
C VAL A 163 12.49 12.62 1.68
N VAL A 164 11.76 11.68 1.11
CA VAL A 164 10.28 11.63 1.13
C VAL A 164 9.86 10.29 1.71
N ALA A 165 9.01 10.32 2.71
CA ALA A 165 8.42 9.12 3.31
C ALA A 165 6.92 9.31 3.54
N GLY A 166 6.20 8.21 3.72
CA GLY A 166 4.77 8.29 4.08
C GLY A 166 4.55 8.98 5.42
N GLY A 167 3.47 9.76 5.53
CA GLY A 167 3.12 10.52 6.72
C GLY A 167 3.71 11.92 6.75
N ARG A 168 3.49 12.62 7.86
CA ARG A 168 3.81 14.05 7.99
C ARG A 168 5.28 14.30 8.30
N LEU A 169 5.92 15.19 7.57
CA LEU A 169 7.25 15.71 7.90
C LEU A 169 7.18 16.53 9.19
N LEU A 170 7.84 16.07 10.27
CA LEU A 170 7.90 16.77 11.54
C LEU A 170 9.03 17.78 11.59
N THR A 171 10.24 17.36 11.19
CA THR A 171 11.43 18.21 11.22
C THR A 171 12.36 17.90 10.05
N ARG A 172 13.08 18.96 9.63
CA ARG A 172 14.21 18.90 8.72
C ARG A 172 15.36 19.67 9.34
N THR A 173 16.42 19.01 9.72
CA THR A 173 17.55 19.63 10.43
C THR A 173 18.85 19.39 9.69
N ALA A 174 19.47 20.48 9.20
CA ALA A 174 20.78 20.42 8.56
C ALA A 174 21.89 20.48 9.63
N LYS A 175 22.91 19.65 9.49
CA LYS A 175 24.10 19.64 10.32
C LYS A 175 25.32 19.34 9.46
N ALA A 176 26.20 20.32 9.30
CA ALA A 176 27.36 20.25 8.40
C ALA A 176 26.92 19.83 6.96
N SER A 177 27.44 18.74 6.44
CA SER A 177 27.17 18.23 5.08
C SER A 177 25.97 17.27 5.01
N THR A 178 25.24 17.04 6.11
CA THR A 178 24.10 16.12 6.18
C THR A 178 22.83 16.82 6.63
N THR A 179 21.69 16.26 6.24
CA THR A 179 20.36 16.68 6.70
C THR A 179 19.63 15.48 7.24
N THR A 180 18.99 15.65 8.40
CA THR A 180 18.10 14.66 9.00
C THR A 180 16.64 15.09 8.77
N TRP A 181 15.85 14.19 8.23
CA TRP A 181 14.42 14.33 7.98
C TRP A 181 13.67 13.40 8.93
N VAL A 182 12.66 13.88 9.64
CA VAL A 182 11.87 13.08 10.57
C VAL A 182 10.42 13.10 10.13
N TYR A 183 9.90 11.94 9.80
CA TYR A 183 8.50 11.73 9.42
C TYR A 183 7.74 10.98 10.51
N GLU A 184 6.46 11.29 10.65
CA GLU A 184 5.52 10.58 11.53
C GLU A 184 4.35 10.03 10.72
N GLN A 185 4.25 8.70 10.65
CA GLN A 185 3.10 7.99 10.12
C GLN A 185 2.28 7.47 11.31
N ALA A 186 1.35 8.29 11.78
CA ALA A 186 0.54 7.99 12.96
C ALA A 186 -0.53 6.92 12.68
N ALA A 187 -1.05 6.86 11.44
CA ALA A 187 -2.03 5.86 11.06
C ALA A 187 -1.40 4.46 10.99
N PRO A 188 -2.12 3.41 11.43
CA PRO A 188 -1.63 2.04 11.33
C PRO A 188 -1.27 1.67 9.89
N THR A 189 -0.03 1.23 9.65
CA THR A 189 0.55 0.94 8.35
C THR A 189 1.13 -0.47 8.34
N SER A 190 0.84 -1.25 7.31
CA SER A 190 1.46 -2.56 7.07
C SER A 190 2.92 -2.37 6.66
N SER A 191 3.80 -3.33 7.02
CA SER A 191 5.24 -3.23 6.73
C SER A 191 5.55 -2.97 5.25
N TYR A 192 4.84 -3.61 4.34
CA TYR A 192 5.06 -3.48 2.89
C TYR A 192 4.63 -2.13 2.32
N LEU A 193 3.81 -1.35 3.04
CA LEU A 193 3.30 -0.04 2.65
C LEU A 193 4.13 1.13 3.19
N VAL A 194 5.18 0.84 3.95
CA VAL A 194 6.09 1.88 4.44
C VAL A 194 7.01 2.30 3.29
N GLY A 195 6.68 3.44 2.68
CA GLY A 195 7.41 3.99 1.55
C GLY A 195 8.53 4.94 1.99
N LEU A 196 9.61 4.93 1.22
CA LEU A 196 10.75 5.85 1.36
C LEU A 196 11.35 6.10 -0.02
N SER A 197 11.64 7.36 -0.31
CA SER A 197 12.42 7.74 -1.48
C SER A 197 13.49 8.78 -1.10
N ILE A 198 14.68 8.63 -1.64
CA ILE A 198 15.83 9.52 -1.43
C ILE A 198 16.36 9.90 -2.80
N GLY A 199 16.33 11.19 -3.14
CA GLY A 199 16.72 11.68 -4.46
C GLY A 199 16.86 13.19 -4.50
N LYS A 200 17.10 13.74 -5.69
CA LYS A 200 17.17 15.19 -5.94
C LYS A 200 15.84 15.69 -6.50
N TYR A 201 14.93 16.02 -5.61
CA TYR A 201 13.57 16.41 -5.98
C TYR A 201 13.31 17.90 -5.81
N GLN A 202 12.51 18.44 -6.72
CA GLN A 202 11.76 19.67 -6.53
C GLN A 202 10.36 19.34 -6.03
N THR A 203 9.81 20.17 -5.15
CA THR A 203 8.48 19.97 -4.60
C THR A 203 7.48 20.86 -5.33
N VAL A 204 6.38 20.27 -5.79
CA VAL A 204 5.25 20.94 -6.43
C VAL A 204 4.01 20.69 -5.57
N LEU A 205 3.28 21.74 -5.21
CA LEU A 205 1.98 21.60 -4.55
C LEU A 205 0.91 21.30 -5.61
N LEU A 206 0.06 20.34 -5.32
CA LEU A 206 -1.08 19.95 -6.15
C LEU A 206 -2.37 20.46 -5.49
N GLY A 207 -3.16 21.25 -6.25
CA GLY A 207 -4.34 21.91 -5.71
C GLY A 207 -4.00 23.16 -4.89
N ASP A 208 -5.04 23.79 -4.34
CA ASP A 208 -4.91 24.97 -3.46
C ASP A 208 -5.11 24.57 -1.99
N PRO A 209 -4.06 24.58 -1.17
CA PRO A 209 -4.17 24.26 0.25
C PRO A 209 -5.10 25.22 1.02
N GLY A 210 -5.33 26.43 0.48
CA GLY A 210 -6.21 27.45 1.08
C GLY A 210 -7.71 27.10 0.99
N LEU A 211 -8.10 26.15 0.15
CA LEU A 211 -9.50 25.73 -0.02
C LEU A 211 -9.95 24.59 0.92
N GLY A 212 -9.11 24.19 1.88
CA GLY A 212 -9.50 23.25 2.94
C GLY A 212 -9.55 21.78 2.55
N GLY A 213 -8.93 21.39 1.42
CA GLY A 213 -8.80 19.98 0.99
C GLY A 213 -7.60 19.26 1.62
N VAL A 214 -7.43 18.01 1.27
CA VAL A 214 -6.26 17.19 1.64
C VAL A 214 -5.00 17.81 1.01
N PRO A 215 -3.95 18.15 1.81
CA PRO A 215 -2.68 18.63 1.25
C PRO A 215 -2.06 17.57 0.33
N GLN A 216 -1.69 17.98 -0.88
CA GLN A 216 -1.10 17.10 -1.88
C GLN A 216 0.19 17.72 -2.42
N ALA A 217 1.25 16.93 -2.55
CA ALA A 217 2.52 17.38 -3.08
C ALA A 217 3.16 16.35 -4.01
N GLY A 218 3.79 16.83 -5.06
CA GLY A 218 4.68 16.05 -5.93
C GLY A 218 6.14 16.34 -5.59
N HIS A 219 6.99 15.33 -5.61
CA HIS A 219 8.44 15.42 -5.47
C HIS A 219 9.06 14.84 -6.74
N ILE A 220 9.63 15.72 -7.58
CA ILE A 220 9.90 15.40 -8.96
C ILE A 220 11.31 15.85 -9.36
N PRO A 221 12.03 15.10 -10.20
CA PRO A 221 13.24 15.58 -10.86
C PRO A 221 12.96 16.83 -11.69
N ALA A 222 13.89 17.78 -11.68
CA ALA A 222 13.70 19.09 -12.33
C ALA A 222 13.32 18.98 -13.82
N ARG A 223 13.82 17.96 -14.52
CA ARG A 223 13.57 17.77 -15.96
C ARG A 223 12.13 17.32 -16.29
N LEU A 224 11.41 16.77 -15.31
CA LEU A 224 10.04 16.22 -15.50
C LEU A 224 8.94 17.16 -14.97
N LEU A 225 9.28 18.35 -14.51
CA LEU A 225 8.31 19.28 -13.89
C LEU A 225 7.16 19.68 -14.80
N THR A 226 7.44 19.92 -16.08
CA THR A 226 6.43 20.36 -17.04
C THR A 226 5.45 19.24 -17.35
N GLU A 227 5.95 18.06 -17.64
CA GLU A 227 5.17 16.85 -17.94
C GLU A 227 4.34 16.47 -16.72
N PHE A 228 4.97 16.39 -15.54
CA PHE A 228 4.28 16.11 -14.27
C PHE A 228 3.13 17.09 -14.02
N SER A 229 3.36 18.38 -14.18
CA SER A 229 2.34 19.40 -13.92
C SER A 229 1.10 19.24 -14.81
N ARG A 230 1.25 18.65 -16.00
CA ARG A 230 0.13 18.32 -16.90
C ARG A 230 -0.55 17.01 -16.51
N ASP A 231 0.24 15.98 -16.25
CA ASP A 231 -0.25 14.61 -16.03
C ASP A 231 -0.97 14.48 -14.67
N PHE A 232 -0.50 15.19 -13.65
CA PHE A 232 -1.07 15.16 -12.30
C PHE A 232 -2.02 16.34 -12.00
N ALA A 233 -2.28 17.22 -12.99
CA ALA A 233 -3.16 18.39 -12.82
C ALA A 233 -4.56 18.03 -12.29
N ARG A 234 -5.06 16.83 -12.59
CA ARG A 234 -6.40 16.37 -12.19
C ARG A 234 -6.43 15.54 -10.92
N GLN A 235 -5.29 15.27 -10.29
CA GLN A 235 -5.23 14.48 -9.05
C GLN A 235 -6.06 15.11 -7.90
N PRO A 236 -6.09 16.45 -7.69
CA PRO A 236 -6.98 17.04 -6.69
C PRO A 236 -8.47 16.76 -6.96
N ALA A 237 -8.88 16.74 -8.23
CA ALA A 237 -10.25 16.38 -8.60
C ALA A 237 -10.54 14.89 -8.37
N MET A 238 -9.56 14.00 -8.60
CA MET A 238 -9.67 12.58 -8.25
C MET A 238 -9.85 12.41 -6.73
N MET A 239 -9.06 13.14 -5.94
CA MET A 239 -9.16 13.14 -4.47
C MET A 239 -10.58 13.51 -4.02
N THR A 240 -11.11 14.62 -4.52
CA THR A 240 -12.47 15.08 -4.21
C THR A 240 -13.52 14.04 -4.59
N LEU A 241 -13.41 13.45 -5.79
CA LEU A 241 -14.32 12.41 -6.24
C LEU A 241 -14.27 11.18 -5.32
N PHE A 242 -13.08 10.72 -4.97
CA PHE A 242 -12.92 9.53 -4.13
C PHE A 242 -13.38 9.78 -2.70
N GLU A 243 -13.22 10.99 -2.17
CA GLU A 243 -13.82 11.37 -0.89
C GLU A 243 -15.37 11.33 -0.95
N GLU A 244 -15.98 11.77 -2.05
CA GLU A 244 -17.43 11.66 -2.27
C GLU A 244 -17.87 10.19 -2.30
N LEU A 245 -17.17 9.35 -3.06
CA LEU A 245 -17.57 7.97 -3.32
C LEU A 245 -17.23 7.01 -2.18
N PHE A 246 -16.08 7.17 -1.54
CA PHE A 246 -15.51 6.22 -0.57
C PHE A 246 -15.52 6.75 0.86
N GLY A 247 -15.74 8.05 1.06
CA GLY A 247 -15.65 8.75 2.33
C GLY A 247 -14.32 9.48 2.50
N PRO A 248 -14.16 10.23 3.60
CA PRO A 248 -13.00 11.11 3.82
C PRO A 248 -11.67 10.41 3.61
N TYR A 249 -10.70 11.12 3.02
CA TYR A 249 -9.33 10.63 2.88
C TYR A 249 -8.78 10.14 4.23
N PRO A 250 -8.23 8.92 4.29
CA PRO A 250 -7.94 8.29 5.58
C PRO A 250 -6.72 8.84 6.31
N PHE A 251 -5.87 9.64 5.65
CA PHE A 251 -4.59 10.13 6.18
C PHE A 251 -4.54 11.66 6.22
N GLY A 252 -3.42 12.23 6.68
CA GLY A 252 -3.31 13.68 6.85
C GLY A 252 -2.91 14.43 5.58
N GLU A 253 -2.11 13.77 4.72
CA GLU A 253 -1.56 14.35 3.49
C GLU A 253 -1.26 13.24 2.48
N TYR A 254 -1.12 13.58 1.21
CA TYR A 254 -0.78 12.67 0.14
C TYR A 254 0.40 13.21 -0.68
N ALA A 255 1.42 12.39 -0.84
CA ALA A 255 2.59 12.72 -1.66
C ALA A 255 2.69 11.80 -2.88
N VAL A 256 3.26 12.33 -3.95
CA VAL A 256 3.69 11.58 -5.13
C VAL A 256 5.18 11.82 -5.33
N VAL A 257 5.94 10.75 -5.54
CA VAL A 257 7.32 10.84 -6.00
C VAL A 257 7.40 10.33 -7.42
N VAL A 258 8.12 11.04 -8.28
CA VAL A 258 8.56 10.54 -9.58
C VAL A 258 10.08 10.36 -9.52
N THR A 259 10.58 9.18 -9.90
CA THR A 259 12.02 8.91 -9.99
C THR A 259 12.61 9.35 -11.32
N GLU A 260 13.94 9.47 -11.40
CA GLU A 260 14.64 9.68 -12.67
C GLU A 260 14.57 8.44 -13.56
N GLU A 261 14.55 7.26 -12.94
CA GLU A 261 14.54 5.96 -13.58
C GLU A 261 13.12 5.53 -13.94
N GLU A 262 13.04 4.58 -14.85
CA GLU A 262 11.79 3.88 -15.18
C GLU A 262 11.45 2.86 -14.09
N LEU A 263 10.18 2.70 -13.81
CA LEU A 263 9.65 1.63 -12.96
C LEU A 263 8.71 0.76 -13.78
N ASP A 264 8.76 -0.55 -13.56
CA ASP A 264 7.85 -1.49 -14.24
C ASP A 264 6.37 -1.16 -13.98
N VAL A 265 6.06 -0.81 -12.72
CA VAL A 265 4.72 -0.38 -12.26
C VAL A 265 4.87 0.70 -11.18
N PRO A 266 3.88 1.58 -11.00
CA PRO A 266 3.81 2.44 -9.82
C PRO A 266 3.65 1.63 -8.52
N VAL A 267 3.85 2.28 -7.37
CA VAL A 267 3.79 1.63 -6.06
C VAL A 267 2.95 2.46 -5.10
N GLU A 268 1.98 1.80 -4.47
CA GLU A 268 1.01 2.38 -3.53
C GLU A 268 1.50 2.39 -2.07
N ALA A 269 2.52 3.12 -1.72
CA ALA A 269 2.87 3.27 -0.30
C ALA A 269 1.80 4.10 0.46
N GLN A 270 1.68 3.91 1.77
CA GLN A 270 0.65 4.60 2.56
C GLN A 270 0.95 6.09 2.69
N GLY A 271 0.07 6.94 2.15
CA GLY A 271 0.25 8.39 2.09
C GLY A 271 1.26 8.85 1.04
N LEU A 272 1.77 7.94 0.20
CA LEU A 272 2.83 8.21 -0.77
C LEU A 272 2.73 7.23 -1.94
N SER A 273 2.62 7.72 -3.18
CA SER A 273 2.75 6.86 -4.36
C SER A 273 4.04 7.15 -5.11
N LEU A 274 4.66 6.10 -5.63
CA LEU A 274 5.92 6.15 -6.37
C LEU A 274 5.67 5.84 -7.84
N PHE A 275 6.16 6.70 -8.73
CA PHE A 275 6.08 6.56 -10.18
C PHE A 275 7.49 6.62 -10.79
N GLY A 276 7.71 5.91 -11.88
CA GLY A 276 8.91 6.05 -12.68
C GLY A 276 8.77 7.18 -13.71
N ALA A 277 9.89 7.65 -14.26
CA ALA A 277 9.91 8.65 -15.33
C ALA A 277 9.06 8.24 -16.55
N ASN A 278 8.98 6.94 -16.85
CA ASN A 278 8.16 6.37 -17.92
C ASN A 278 6.65 6.52 -17.74
N HIS A 279 6.18 6.87 -16.54
CA HIS A 279 4.77 7.12 -16.25
C HIS A 279 4.38 8.60 -16.38
N VAL A 280 5.31 9.46 -16.84
CA VAL A 280 5.10 10.90 -16.98
C VAL A 280 5.44 11.29 -18.42
N ASP A 281 4.40 11.44 -19.27
CA ASP A 281 4.53 11.68 -20.72
C ASP A 281 4.09 13.09 -21.17
N GLY A 282 3.53 13.89 -20.24
CA GLY A 282 2.98 15.21 -20.51
C GLY A 282 1.66 15.19 -21.28
N GLY A 283 1.14 14.02 -21.60
CA GLY A 283 -0.09 13.78 -22.35
C GLY A 283 -1.22 13.15 -21.57
N ARG A 284 -1.00 12.89 -20.27
CA ARG A 284 -1.93 12.15 -19.39
C ARG A 284 -2.19 10.71 -19.85
N GLY A 285 -1.25 10.09 -20.58
CA GLY A 285 -1.39 8.71 -21.05
C GLY A 285 -1.55 7.69 -19.93
N PHE A 286 -1.02 8.02 -18.75
CA PHE A 286 -1.06 7.18 -17.55
C PHE A 286 -2.03 7.67 -16.46
N GLU A 287 -2.96 8.59 -16.78
CA GLU A 287 -3.90 9.16 -15.79
C GLU A 287 -4.69 8.10 -15.03
N ARG A 288 -5.01 6.96 -15.67
CA ARG A 288 -5.67 5.84 -14.99
C ARG A 288 -4.85 5.28 -13.83
N LEU A 289 -3.51 5.25 -13.96
CA LEU A 289 -2.62 4.79 -12.89
C LEU A 289 -2.58 5.78 -11.73
N VAL A 290 -2.66 7.09 -12.00
CA VAL A 290 -2.78 8.11 -10.94
C VAL A 290 -4.04 7.86 -10.11
N ALA A 291 -5.17 7.54 -10.76
CA ALA A 291 -6.42 7.20 -10.07
C ALA A 291 -6.30 5.87 -9.30
N HIS A 292 -5.62 4.88 -9.87
CA HIS A 292 -5.37 3.56 -9.26
C HIS A 292 -4.59 3.70 -7.94
N GLU A 293 -3.41 4.33 -7.99
CA GLU A 293 -2.53 4.50 -6.83
C GLU A 293 -3.18 5.38 -5.74
N LEU A 294 -3.94 6.38 -6.15
CA LEU A 294 -4.70 7.20 -5.20
C LEU A 294 -5.80 6.38 -4.50
N ALA A 295 -6.52 5.53 -5.22
CA ALA A 295 -7.60 4.71 -4.66
C ALA A 295 -7.08 3.69 -3.64
N HIS A 296 -5.86 3.18 -3.80
CA HIS A 296 -5.22 2.32 -2.83
C HIS A 296 -5.14 2.94 -1.43
N GLN A 297 -5.16 4.26 -1.31
CA GLN A 297 -5.13 4.91 0.00
C GLN A 297 -6.33 4.51 0.87
N TRP A 298 -7.51 4.27 0.27
CA TRP A 298 -8.68 3.70 0.95
C TRP A 298 -8.63 2.17 0.97
N PHE A 299 -8.31 1.54 -0.19
CA PHE A 299 -8.38 0.08 -0.40
C PHE A 299 -6.98 -0.50 -0.62
N GLY A 300 -6.45 -1.17 0.39
CA GLY A 300 -5.08 -1.66 0.48
C GLY A 300 -4.35 -1.00 1.65
N ASN A 301 -4.37 0.33 1.74
CA ASN A 301 -3.61 1.08 2.72
C ASN A 301 -4.40 1.32 4.01
N SER A 302 -5.54 1.98 3.96
CA SER A 302 -6.40 2.16 5.14
C SER A 302 -7.09 0.85 5.53
N VAL A 303 -7.80 0.23 4.60
CA VAL A 303 -8.38 -1.10 4.74
C VAL A 303 -7.45 -2.09 4.06
N SER A 304 -6.65 -2.81 4.85
CA SER A 304 -5.65 -3.76 4.34
C SER A 304 -6.18 -5.19 4.36
N ILE A 305 -5.45 -6.12 3.76
CA ILE A 305 -5.79 -7.55 3.74
C ILE A 305 -5.25 -8.31 4.94
N ALA A 306 -5.97 -9.33 5.36
CA ALA A 306 -5.56 -10.20 6.47
C ALA A 306 -4.37 -11.11 6.10
N ASP A 307 -4.34 -11.59 4.87
CA ASP A 307 -3.24 -12.32 4.24
C ASP A 307 -3.33 -12.18 2.71
N TRP A 308 -2.28 -12.61 2.01
CA TRP A 308 -2.13 -12.38 0.57
C TRP A 308 -3.14 -13.11 -0.33
N ARG A 309 -3.91 -14.06 0.16
CA ARG A 309 -5.02 -14.67 -0.59
C ARG A 309 -6.09 -13.66 -0.97
N HIS A 310 -6.22 -12.60 -0.18
CA HIS A 310 -7.28 -11.60 -0.32
C HIS A 310 -6.85 -10.37 -1.13
N ILE A 311 -5.74 -10.42 -1.87
CA ILE A 311 -5.14 -9.29 -2.58
C ILE A 311 -6.11 -8.61 -3.57
N TRP A 312 -7.09 -9.32 -4.10
CA TRP A 312 -8.10 -8.75 -4.98
C TRP A 312 -8.92 -7.62 -4.31
N LEU A 313 -8.99 -7.62 -2.96
CA LEU A 313 -9.63 -6.53 -2.20
C LEU A 313 -8.83 -5.23 -2.23
N ASN A 314 -7.56 -5.27 -2.60
CA ASN A 314 -6.76 -4.09 -2.91
C ASN A 314 -6.93 -3.76 -4.40
N GLU A 315 -6.49 -4.66 -5.26
CA GLU A 315 -6.33 -4.44 -6.70
C GLU A 315 -7.65 -4.29 -7.45
N GLY A 316 -8.64 -5.08 -7.09
CA GLY A 316 -9.98 -5.00 -7.70
C GLY A 316 -10.67 -3.67 -7.40
N PHE A 317 -10.50 -3.14 -6.18
CA PHE A 317 -11.06 -1.83 -5.82
C PHE A 317 -10.32 -0.69 -6.52
N ALA A 318 -9.00 -0.72 -6.56
CA ALA A 318 -8.20 0.28 -7.27
C ALA A 318 -8.50 0.24 -8.77
N LYS A 319 -8.64 -0.95 -9.37
CA LYS A 319 -9.07 -1.12 -10.76
C LYS A 319 -10.48 -0.56 -11.00
N TYR A 320 -11.41 -0.79 -10.11
CA TYR A 320 -12.75 -0.24 -10.25
C TYR A 320 -12.78 1.29 -10.10
N ALA A 321 -11.91 1.85 -9.25
CA ALA A 321 -11.76 3.29 -9.11
C ALA A 321 -11.24 3.96 -10.41
N GLU A 322 -10.38 3.30 -11.21
CA GLU A 322 -10.02 3.76 -12.56
C GLU A 322 -11.29 3.95 -13.44
N TRP A 323 -12.23 2.97 -13.37
CA TRP A 323 -13.47 3.03 -14.15
C TRP A 323 -14.42 4.11 -13.65
N LEU A 324 -14.52 4.29 -12.34
CA LEU A 324 -15.32 5.37 -11.73
C LEU A 324 -14.76 6.76 -12.08
N TRP A 325 -13.42 6.91 -12.07
CA TRP A 325 -12.78 8.14 -12.53
C TRP A 325 -13.07 8.41 -14.00
N SER A 326 -12.89 7.42 -14.88
CA SER A 326 -13.22 7.56 -16.30
C SER A 326 -14.67 8.02 -16.51
N GLU A 327 -15.62 7.36 -15.85
CA GLU A 327 -17.05 7.67 -15.96
C GLU A 327 -17.36 9.12 -15.53
N ARG A 328 -16.76 9.57 -14.41
CA ARG A 328 -17.03 10.88 -13.83
C ARG A 328 -16.24 12.02 -14.48
N SER A 329 -15.17 11.71 -15.19
CA SER A 329 -14.29 12.69 -15.84
C SER A 329 -14.58 12.88 -17.33
N GLY A 330 -15.70 12.36 -17.82
CA GLY A 330 -16.13 12.50 -19.23
C GLY A 330 -15.56 11.44 -20.18
N GLY A 331 -14.96 10.37 -19.64
CA GLY A 331 -14.50 9.21 -20.40
C GLY A 331 -15.60 8.14 -20.58
N ARG A 332 -15.17 6.89 -20.78
CA ARG A 332 -16.10 5.76 -20.90
C ARG A 332 -16.77 5.45 -19.57
N SER A 333 -18.04 5.05 -19.62
CA SER A 333 -18.77 4.60 -18.43
C SER A 333 -18.15 3.33 -17.82
N ALA A 334 -18.34 3.12 -16.53
CA ALA A 334 -17.91 1.91 -15.84
C ALA A 334 -18.50 0.65 -16.48
N GLN A 335 -19.76 0.68 -16.95
CA GLN A 335 -20.39 -0.42 -17.70
C GLN A 335 -19.65 -0.70 -19.03
N ALA A 336 -19.26 0.33 -19.77
CA ALA A 336 -18.54 0.15 -21.02
C ALA A 336 -17.14 -0.45 -20.80
N LEU A 337 -16.44 0.00 -19.74
CA LEU A 337 -15.15 -0.53 -19.33
C LEU A 337 -15.25 -1.96 -18.81
N ALA A 338 -16.27 -2.27 -18.01
CA ALA A 338 -16.58 -3.63 -17.57
C ALA A 338 -16.82 -4.57 -18.77
N GLY A 339 -17.55 -4.10 -19.80
CA GLY A 339 -17.75 -4.86 -21.03
C GLY A 339 -16.45 -5.14 -21.80
N LEU A 340 -15.51 -4.18 -21.82
CA LEU A 340 -14.18 -4.38 -22.41
C LEU A 340 -13.35 -5.38 -21.62
N ALA A 341 -13.29 -5.23 -20.30
CA ALA A 341 -12.57 -6.12 -19.39
C ALA A 341 -13.10 -7.56 -19.49
N HIS A 342 -14.43 -7.73 -19.46
CA HIS A 342 -15.06 -9.04 -19.60
C HIS A 342 -14.71 -9.73 -20.91
N ARG A 343 -14.80 -9.03 -22.04
CA ARG A 343 -14.38 -9.60 -23.35
C ARG A 343 -12.90 -9.95 -23.38
N GLY A 344 -12.05 -9.11 -22.77
CA GLY A 344 -10.61 -9.39 -22.65
C GLY A 344 -10.34 -10.65 -21.84
N LEU A 345 -11.03 -10.82 -20.71
CA LEU A 345 -10.90 -12.02 -19.86
C LEU A 345 -11.46 -13.29 -20.50
N ALA A 346 -12.54 -13.19 -21.29
CA ALA A 346 -13.15 -14.35 -21.96
C ALA A 346 -12.16 -15.06 -22.92
N GLY A 347 -11.16 -14.33 -23.45
CA GLY A 347 -10.09 -14.90 -24.29
C GLY A 347 -8.87 -15.42 -23.52
N LYS A 348 -8.85 -15.32 -22.19
CA LYS A 348 -7.72 -15.76 -21.35
C LYS A 348 -8.03 -17.08 -20.64
N PRO A 349 -7.01 -17.81 -20.12
CA PRO A 349 -7.23 -19.03 -19.32
C PRO A 349 -8.18 -18.78 -18.13
N GLN A 350 -9.10 -19.71 -17.90
CA GLN A 350 -10.10 -19.66 -16.83
C GLN A 350 -9.67 -20.53 -15.65
N ASP A 351 -8.48 -20.27 -15.09
CA ASP A 351 -7.84 -21.06 -14.04
C ASP A 351 -7.54 -20.24 -12.76
N LEU A 352 -7.97 -18.96 -12.73
CA LEU A 352 -7.77 -18.07 -11.61
C LEU A 352 -9.01 -18.00 -10.72
N ARG A 353 -8.86 -18.36 -9.43
CA ARG A 353 -9.88 -18.17 -8.39
C ARG A 353 -9.58 -16.89 -7.62
N LEU A 354 -10.51 -15.95 -7.59
CA LEU A 354 -10.24 -14.63 -7.03
C LEU A 354 -10.00 -14.66 -5.50
N ALA A 355 -10.78 -15.48 -4.76
CA ALA A 355 -10.64 -15.62 -3.30
C ALA A 355 -9.34 -16.31 -2.85
N ASP A 356 -8.67 -17.05 -3.73
CA ASP A 356 -7.39 -17.72 -3.49
C ASP A 356 -6.69 -17.95 -4.82
N PRO A 357 -6.06 -16.89 -5.39
CA PRO A 357 -5.42 -16.97 -6.72
C PRO A 357 -4.16 -17.85 -6.74
N GLY A 358 -3.63 -18.19 -5.57
CA GLY A 358 -2.34 -18.84 -5.43
C GLY A 358 -1.17 -17.84 -5.54
N ARG A 359 -0.08 -18.16 -4.86
CA ARG A 359 1.10 -17.30 -4.74
C ARG A 359 1.66 -16.75 -6.06
N LYS A 360 1.54 -17.51 -7.16
CA LYS A 360 2.10 -17.12 -8.47
C LYS A 360 1.20 -16.16 -9.24
N LEU A 361 -0.12 -16.22 -9.02
CA LEU A 361 -1.11 -15.46 -9.77
C LEU A 361 -1.69 -14.29 -8.98
N MET A 362 -1.17 -14.02 -7.78
CA MET A 362 -1.72 -12.96 -6.92
C MET A 362 -1.57 -11.55 -7.51
N PHE A 363 -0.68 -11.35 -8.50
CA PHE A 363 -0.51 -10.11 -9.25
C PHE A 363 -0.68 -10.33 -10.77
N ASP A 364 -1.43 -11.36 -11.19
CA ASP A 364 -1.82 -11.56 -12.58
C ASP A 364 -2.85 -10.50 -13.00
N ASP A 365 -2.70 -9.89 -14.18
CA ASP A 365 -3.64 -8.85 -14.69
C ASP A 365 -5.10 -9.28 -14.64
N ARG A 366 -5.39 -10.58 -14.78
CA ARG A 366 -6.74 -11.13 -14.70
C ARG A 366 -7.37 -10.94 -13.32
N LEU A 367 -6.56 -10.89 -12.25
CA LEU A 367 -7.04 -10.64 -10.89
C LEU A 367 -7.59 -9.21 -10.78
N TYR A 368 -6.88 -8.24 -11.31
CA TYR A 368 -7.29 -6.83 -11.34
C TYR A 368 -8.60 -6.64 -12.09
N GLU A 369 -8.63 -7.14 -13.34
CA GLU A 369 -9.82 -7.01 -14.20
C GLU A 369 -11.02 -7.74 -13.61
N ARG A 370 -10.85 -8.99 -13.15
CA ARG A 370 -11.93 -9.76 -12.53
C ARG A 370 -12.40 -9.16 -11.20
N GLY A 371 -11.48 -8.62 -10.39
CA GLY A 371 -11.79 -7.88 -9.17
C GLY A 371 -12.66 -6.65 -9.43
N GLY A 372 -12.30 -5.85 -10.44
CA GLY A 372 -13.12 -4.74 -10.91
C GLY A 372 -14.52 -5.18 -11.38
N LEU A 373 -14.61 -6.31 -12.10
CA LEU A 373 -15.89 -6.88 -12.55
C LEU A 373 -16.77 -7.37 -11.41
N VAL A 374 -16.20 -7.95 -10.33
CA VAL A 374 -16.97 -8.30 -9.11
C VAL A 374 -17.66 -7.06 -8.55
N LEU A 375 -16.90 -5.96 -8.39
CA LEU A 375 -17.46 -4.72 -7.84
C LEU A 375 -18.53 -4.13 -8.76
N HIS A 376 -18.33 -4.22 -10.07
CA HIS A 376 -19.34 -3.81 -11.04
C HIS A 376 -20.60 -4.67 -10.96
N ALA A 377 -20.47 -6.01 -10.84
CA ALA A 377 -21.60 -6.91 -10.66
C ALA A 377 -22.37 -6.63 -9.36
N VAL A 378 -21.65 -6.35 -8.27
CA VAL A 378 -22.27 -5.92 -7.00
C VAL A 378 -22.99 -4.58 -7.17
N ARG A 379 -22.41 -3.60 -7.89
CA ARG A 379 -23.08 -2.32 -8.20
C ARG A 379 -24.37 -2.53 -8.98
N CYS A 380 -24.37 -3.41 -10.00
CA CYS A 380 -25.56 -3.76 -10.76
C CYS A 380 -26.64 -4.40 -9.88
N ALA A 381 -26.26 -5.25 -8.94
CA ALA A 381 -27.19 -5.93 -8.05
C ALA A 381 -27.78 -5.01 -6.96
N LEU A 382 -26.98 -4.09 -6.41
CA LEU A 382 -27.41 -3.18 -5.35
C LEU A 382 -28.07 -1.89 -5.88
N GLY A 383 -27.72 -1.46 -7.09
CA GLY A 383 -27.94 -0.10 -7.57
C GLY A 383 -26.97 0.91 -6.95
N ASP A 384 -26.84 2.06 -7.61
CA ASP A 384 -25.80 3.06 -7.28
C ASP A 384 -25.88 3.56 -5.84
N GLU A 385 -27.05 3.95 -5.37
CA GLU A 385 -27.21 4.51 -4.03
C GLU A 385 -26.75 3.54 -2.93
N ALA A 386 -27.22 2.29 -2.98
CA ALA A 386 -26.87 1.27 -2.00
C ALA A 386 -25.39 0.86 -2.15
N PHE A 387 -24.88 0.78 -3.37
CA PHE A 387 -23.48 0.44 -3.64
C PHE A 387 -22.52 1.47 -3.04
N PHE A 388 -22.67 2.77 -3.31
CA PHE A 388 -21.77 3.78 -2.76
C PHE A 388 -21.97 3.96 -1.24
N ARG A 389 -23.17 3.76 -0.72
CA ARG A 389 -23.38 3.70 0.73
C ARG A 389 -22.65 2.49 1.36
N MET A 390 -22.65 1.34 0.70
CA MET A 390 -21.91 0.13 1.08
C MET A 390 -20.41 0.39 1.08
N LEU A 391 -19.85 1.03 0.04
CA LEU A 391 -18.41 1.35 -0.03
C LEU A 391 -17.96 2.26 1.11
N ARG A 392 -18.71 3.35 1.37
CA ARG A 392 -18.41 4.24 2.50
C ARG A 392 -18.52 3.52 3.84
N GLY A 393 -19.50 2.63 4.00
CA GLY A 393 -19.65 1.79 5.18
C GLY A 393 -18.46 0.84 5.36
N TRP A 394 -17.98 0.23 4.28
CA TRP A 394 -16.83 -0.67 4.28
C TRP A 394 -15.57 0.05 4.78
N VAL A 395 -15.23 1.18 4.19
CA VAL A 395 -14.07 1.99 4.58
C VAL A 395 -14.19 2.45 6.03
N THR A 396 -15.36 2.94 6.45
CA THR A 396 -15.57 3.45 7.81
C THR A 396 -15.39 2.35 8.87
N VAL A 397 -16.00 1.18 8.65
CA VAL A 397 -16.00 0.07 9.62
C VAL A 397 -14.62 -0.57 9.76
N HIS A 398 -13.87 -0.63 8.66
CA HIS A 398 -12.60 -1.35 8.61
C HIS A 398 -11.36 -0.44 8.57
N ARG A 399 -11.55 0.87 8.76
CA ARG A 399 -10.44 1.85 8.76
C ARG A 399 -9.30 1.42 9.68
N GLY A 400 -8.09 1.38 9.15
CA GLY A 400 -6.87 0.98 9.88
C GLY A 400 -6.81 -0.51 10.23
N GLY A 401 -7.78 -1.31 9.77
CA GLY A 401 -7.86 -2.73 10.00
C GLY A 401 -7.37 -3.60 8.84
N ALA A 402 -7.56 -4.91 8.99
CA ALA A 402 -7.28 -5.91 7.98
C ALA A 402 -8.51 -6.82 7.78
N VAL A 403 -8.82 -7.15 6.52
CA VAL A 403 -10.05 -7.80 6.11
C VAL A 403 -9.81 -9.05 5.28
N THR A 404 -10.87 -9.86 5.14
CA THR A 404 -10.90 -11.07 4.30
C THR A 404 -12.01 -10.95 3.25
N THR A 405 -11.96 -11.78 2.22
CA THR A 405 -13.03 -11.94 1.23
C THR A 405 -14.38 -12.20 1.91
N ALA A 406 -14.44 -13.15 2.85
CA ALA A 406 -15.67 -13.45 3.60
C ALA A 406 -16.20 -12.24 4.41
N ALA A 407 -15.32 -11.40 4.95
CA ALA A 407 -15.74 -10.17 5.62
C ALA A 407 -16.38 -9.17 4.64
N PHE A 408 -15.88 -9.09 3.41
CA PHE A 408 -16.47 -8.25 2.36
C PHE A 408 -17.83 -8.78 1.92
N GLU A 409 -17.95 -10.07 1.66
CA GLU A 409 -19.23 -10.72 1.31
C GLU A 409 -20.30 -10.47 2.40
N ALA A 410 -19.95 -10.71 3.66
CA ALA A 410 -20.84 -10.44 4.79
C ALA A 410 -21.18 -8.94 4.96
N HIS A 411 -20.28 -8.05 4.56
CA HIS A 411 -20.55 -6.61 4.56
C HIS A 411 -21.55 -6.22 3.48
N VAL A 412 -21.35 -6.68 2.25
CA VAL A 412 -22.25 -6.42 1.10
C VAL A 412 -23.66 -6.94 1.38
N ALA A 413 -23.79 -8.14 1.96
CA ALA A 413 -25.08 -8.75 2.30
C ALA A 413 -25.98 -7.86 3.15
N ARG A 414 -25.42 -6.94 3.95
CA ARG A 414 -26.20 -5.99 4.78
C ARG A 414 -26.88 -4.87 3.97
N TYR A 415 -26.51 -4.70 2.71
CA TYR A 415 -27.02 -3.65 1.82
C TYR A 415 -27.86 -4.23 0.67
N ALA A 416 -27.87 -5.55 0.52
CA ALA A 416 -28.60 -6.26 -0.51
C ALA A 416 -30.06 -6.52 -0.07
N ALA A 417 -31.01 -6.33 -0.99
CA ALA A 417 -32.39 -6.70 -0.78
C ALA A 417 -32.60 -8.22 -0.93
N GLU A 418 -31.82 -8.85 -1.81
CA GLU A 418 -31.82 -10.28 -2.07
C GLU A 418 -30.46 -10.90 -1.77
N PRO A 419 -30.37 -12.19 -1.41
CA PRO A 419 -29.09 -12.86 -1.17
C PRO A 419 -28.17 -12.81 -2.41
N LEU A 420 -26.88 -12.49 -2.20
CA LEU A 420 -25.87 -12.41 -3.26
C LEU A 420 -24.89 -13.60 -3.24
N ASP A 421 -25.21 -14.68 -2.51
CA ASP A 421 -24.33 -15.86 -2.38
C ASP A 421 -23.98 -16.47 -3.74
N ALA A 422 -24.94 -16.58 -4.66
CA ALA A 422 -24.72 -17.11 -6.00
C ALA A 422 -23.79 -16.20 -6.84
N LEU A 423 -23.90 -14.87 -6.68
CA LEU A 423 -23.00 -13.91 -7.32
C LEU A 423 -21.57 -14.13 -6.82
N PHE A 424 -21.36 -14.15 -5.50
CA PHE A 424 -20.03 -14.35 -4.95
C PHE A 424 -19.46 -15.73 -5.25
N ALA A 425 -20.30 -16.80 -5.21
CA ALA A 425 -19.87 -18.14 -5.60
C ALA A 425 -19.26 -18.14 -7.00
N SER A 426 -19.99 -17.60 -7.99
CA SER A 426 -19.55 -17.62 -9.39
C SER A 426 -18.39 -16.66 -9.68
N TRP A 427 -18.43 -15.41 -9.16
CA TRP A 427 -17.43 -14.39 -9.48
C TRP A 427 -16.12 -14.53 -8.70
N VAL A 428 -16.19 -15.00 -7.44
CA VAL A 428 -15.08 -14.95 -6.48
C VAL A 428 -14.51 -16.34 -6.19
N HIS A 429 -15.38 -17.35 -6.06
CA HIS A 429 -14.97 -18.69 -5.61
C HIS A 429 -14.80 -19.73 -6.74
N GLU A 430 -15.39 -19.48 -7.91
CA GLU A 430 -15.21 -20.32 -9.10
C GLU A 430 -14.16 -19.72 -10.04
N THR A 431 -13.62 -20.55 -10.96
CA THR A 431 -12.64 -20.10 -11.96
C THR A 431 -13.30 -19.60 -13.24
N ALA A 432 -14.43 -20.22 -13.66
CA ALA A 432 -15.16 -19.82 -14.84
C ALA A 432 -15.57 -18.34 -14.77
N LEU A 433 -15.50 -17.62 -15.89
CA LEU A 433 -15.95 -16.24 -15.99
C LEU A 433 -17.47 -16.19 -16.13
N PRO A 434 -18.22 -15.61 -15.17
CA PRO A 434 -19.67 -15.49 -15.30
C PRO A 434 -20.09 -14.50 -16.39
N ALA A 435 -21.34 -14.56 -16.83
CA ALA A 435 -21.90 -13.55 -17.71
C ALA A 435 -21.93 -12.17 -17.03
N LEU A 436 -21.56 -11.12 -17.78
CA LEU A 436 -21.62 -9.75 -17.25
C LEU A 436 -23.09 -9.34 -17.06
N PRO A 437 -23.47 -8.82 -15.87
CA PRO A 437 -24.82 -8.30 -15.66
C PRO A 437 -25.14 -7.14 -16.62
N ALA A 438 -26.38 -7.07 -17.08
CA ALA A 438 -26.88 -5.91 -17.82
C ALA A 438 -26.93 -4.69 -16.89
N ALA A 439 -26.67 -3.49 -17.44
CA ALA A 439 -26.76 -2.26 -16.67
C ALA A 439 -28.16 -2.07 -16.09
N GLY A 440 -28.27 -2.02 -14.76
CA GLY A 440 -29.45 -1.45 -14.11
C GLY A 440 -29.37 0.08 -14.20
N VAL A 441 -30.47 0.71 -14.56
CA VAL A 441 -30.78 2.15 -14.66
C VAL A 441 -29.62 3.17 -14.55
N ALA A 442 -29.53 4.02 -15.59
CA ALA A 442 -28.59 5.13 -15.72
C ALA A 442 -28.63 6.09 -14.50
N ILE A 443 -27.44 6.56 -14.12
CA ILE A 443 -27.27 7.70 -13.20
C ILE A 443 -27.93 8.94 -13.81
N PRO A 444 -28.74 9.71 -13.08
CA PRO A 444 -29.16 11.03 -13.54
C PRO A 444 -27.94 11.92 -13.78
N ASP A 445 -27.96 12.68 -14.86
CA ASP A 445 -26.94 13.66 -15.22
C ASP A 445 -26.58 14.56 -14.01
N ARG A 446 -25.40 14.37 -13.45
CA ARG A 446 -24.77 15.32 -12.55
C ARG A 446 -23.65 16.04 -13.30
N PRO A 447 -23.35 17.31 -12.98
CA PRO A 447 -22.46 18.14 -13.76
C PRO A 447 -21.11 17.45 -13.95
N SER A 448 -20.76 17.27 -15.22
CA SER A 448 -19.41 16.87 -15.66
C SER A 448 -18.41 17.95 -15.23
N TYR A 449 -17.28 17.54 -14.67
CA TYR A 449 -16.15 18.45 -14.49
C TYR A 449 -15.82 19.08 -15.86
N PRO A 450 -15.64 20.42 -15.94
CA PRO A 450 -15.43 21.07 -17.21
C PRO A 450 -14.20 20.48 -17.93
N PRO A 451 -14.27 20.31 -19.26
CA PRO A 451 -13.10 19.94 -20.03
C PRO A 451 -12.07 21.05 -19.81
N SER A 452 -10.84 20.65 -19.47
CA SER A 452 -9.72 21.59 -19.34
C SER A 452 -9.65 22.42 -20.63
N GLY A 453 -9.88 23.72 -20.52
CA GLY A 453 -9.66 24.68 -21.58
C GLY A 453 -8.25 24.51 -22.15
N GLY A 454 -8.16 24.58 -23.50
CA GLY A 454 -6.98 24.36 -24.29
C GLY A 454 -5.82 25.34 -24.00
#